data_f8272fa3cd65e7c3ebf080e3804606de
#
_entry.id   f8272fa3cd65e7c3ebf080e3804606de
#
_cell.length_a   1.000
_cell.length_b   1.000
_cell.length_c   1.000
_cell.angle_alpha   90.00
_cell.angle_beta   90.00
_cell.angle_gamma   90.00
#
_symmetry.space_group_name_H-M   'P 1'
#
loop_
_entity.id
_entity.type
_entity.pdbx_description
1 polymer ?
#
loop_
_entity_poly.entity_id
_entity_poly.type
_entity_poly.pdbx_seq_one_letter_code
_entity_poly.pdbx_strand_id
1 'polypeptide(L)'
;MSTANTGDSFCYETLTDPSEIASIGDYWDRLLNGSRANRAFNCSKWFLAAIALYPELSPLVLIARRGATLSGVFPLVVDSREGTARFQGAWSAYPDILADADDCEISRGLLNYALSSKRSYEKLLLRRIRPDSNCIRAARALGLIGEDDPPFLPRSIEACYYASLEQGYEHYMNTRSRNLRHNMTRVQNKASREGVAATELTPGEIDPSTLPELFMSLHFSRFGEQTVLRSSRMFLETLLPALFVERRMRAFALVFNDKTVGIHLAMIGANSLIGWNAGFTDEIASLSPGRLLLHAAIRQACADGLAEYDLREGSESYKSDWRTHTRNIGSLELAIGGRRLIVGSGSLFKAEVTR
;
A
#
# COMPACT_ATOMS: atom_id res chain seq x y z
N MET A 1 -3.54 10.24 -50.80
CA MET A 1 -2.41 10.62 -49.94
C MET A 1 -2.86 10.44 -48.47
N SER A 2 -2.48 9.32 -47.89
CA SER A 2 -2.81 8.98 -46.50
C SER A 2 -1.70 9.55 -45.61
N THR A 3 -2.01 10.59 -44.86
CA THR A 3 -1.11 11.09 -43.81
C THR A 3 -1.13 10.08 -42.68
N ALA A 4 -0.09 9.25 -42.62
CA ALA A 4 0.16 8.41 -41.47
C ALA A 4 0.33 9.31 -40.23
N ASN A 5 -0.57 9.17 -39.30
CA ASN A 5 -0.51 9.83 -37.99
C ASN A 5 0.63 9.18 -37.18
N THR A 6 1.86 9.72 -37.28
CA THR A 6 3.07 9.19 -36.63
C THR A 6 3.23 9.67 -35.18
N GLY A 7 2.18 10.25 -34.59
CA GLY A 7 2.27 10.97 -33.32
C GLY A 7 1.92 10.19 -32.04
N ASP A 8 1.41 8.95 -32.11
CA ASP A 8 0.70 8.34 -30.95
C ASP A 8 1.22 6.94 -30.51
N SER A 9 2.39 6.51 -30.99
CA SER A 9 2.92 5.21 -30.57
C SER A 9 3.70 5.32 -29.23
N PHE A 10 3.37 4.46 -28.28
CA PHE A 10 4.15 4.31 -27.04
C PHE A 10 5.46 3.56 -27.32
N CYS A 11 6.56 4.05 -26.75
CA CYS A 11 7.82 3.32 -26.62
C CYS A 11 7.90 2.67 -25.24
N TYR A 12 8.30 1.40 -25.18
CA TYR A 12 8.46 0.66 -23.93
C TYR A 12 9.94 0.39 -23.67
N GLU A 13 10.38 0.70 -22.47
CA GLU A 13 11.76 0.57 -22.04
C GLU A 13 11.84 -0.24 -20.72
N THR A 14 13.02 -0.78 -20.45
CA THR A 14 13.29 -1.53 -19.22
C THR A 14 14.43 -0.87 -18.47
N LEU A 15 14.21 -0.51 -17.21
CA LEU A 15 15.22 0.00 -16.30
C LEU A 15 15.54 -1.05 -15.26
N THR A 16 16.83 -1.31 -15.05
CA THR A 16 17.32 -2.29 -14.06
C THR A 16 18.35 -1.70 -13.12
N ASP A 17 18.91 -0.55 -13.45
CA ASP A 17 19.86 0.16 -12.59
C ASP A 17 19.12 1.07 -11.60
N PRO A 18 19.36 0.95 -10.28
CA PRO A 18 18.72 1.79 -9.27
C PRO A 18 18.92 3.29 -9.48
N SER A 19 20.05 3.72 -10.04
CA SER A 19 20.33 5.13 -10.30
C SER A 19 19.48 5.66 -11.47
N GLU A 20 19.30 4.87 -12.53
CA GLU A 20 18.39 5.21 -13.63
C GLU A 20 16.94 5.27 -13.14
N ILE A 21 16.52 4.29 -12.30
CA ILE A 21 15.20 4.29 -11.68
C ILE A 21 15.00 5.53 -10.80
N ALA A 22 15.99 5.89 -10.00
CA ALA A 22 15.94 7.10 -9.19
C ALA A 22 15.83 8.38 -10.04
N SER A 23 16.47 8.44 -11.19
CA SER A 23 16.46 9.61 -12.08
C SER A 23 15.05 9.93 -12.65
N ILE A 24 14.17 8.94 -12.74
CA ILE A 24 12.77 9.13 -13.15
C ILE A 24 11.81 9.34 -11.97
N GLY A 25 12.29 9.35 -10.73
CA GLY A 25 11.49 9.37 -9.53
C GLY A 25 10.44 10.48 -9.47
N ASP A 26 10.82 11.72 -9.80
CA ASP A 26 9.90 12.85 -9.81
C ASP A 26 8.81 12.72 -10.89
N TYR A 27 9.14 12.17 -12.05
CA TYR A 27 8.16 11.91 -13.13
C TYR A 27 7.22 10.78 -12.73
N TRP A 28 7.74 9.71 -12.11
CA TRP A 28 6.97 8.62 -11.57
C TRP A 28 5.96 9.11 -10.53
N ASP A 29 6.41 9.93 -9.58
CA ASP A 29 5.57 10.43 -8.50
C ASP A 29 4.53 11.44 -8.97
N ARG A 30 4.80 12.21 -10.04
CA ARG A 30 3.78 13.02 -10.72
C ARG A 30 2.70 12.15 -11.38
N LEU A 31 3.11 11.11 -12.10
CA LEU A 31 2.18 10.15 -12.72
C LEU A 31 1.30 9.48 -11.66
N LEU A 32 1.90 9.05 -10.54
CA LEU A 32 1.18 8.47 -9.41
C LEU A 32 0.11 9.41 -8.86
N ASN A 33 0.36 10.71 -8.77
CA ASN A 33 -0.60 11.67 -8.25
C ASN A 33 -1.86 11.80 -9.14
N GLY A 34 -1.78 11.51 -10.42
CA GLY A 34 -2.91 11.48 -11.36
C GLY A 34 -3.68 10.15 -11.39
N SER A 35 -3.14 9.07 -10.83
CA SER A 35 -3.70 7.73 -10.92
C SER A 35 -4.62 7.39 -9.73
N ARG A 36 -5.33 6.25 -9.82
CA ARG A 36 -6.09 5.66 -8.68
C ARG A 36 -5.23 4.88 -7.72
N ALA A 37 -3.96 4.64 -8.06
CA ALA A 37 -3.06 3.86 -7.24
C ALA A 37 -2.78 4.54 -5.89
N ASN A 38 -2.38 3.75 -4.93
CA ASN A 38 -2.00 4.18 -3.61
C ASN A 38 -0.78 5.12 -3.65
N ARG A 39 -0.84 6.28 -3.01
CA ARG A 39 0.18 7.34 -3.06
C ARG A 39 1.46 6.99 -2.31
N ALA A 40 1.37 6.22 -1.24
CA ALA A 40 2.53 5.84 -0.45
C ALA A 40 3.24 4.60 -0.99
N PHE A 41 2.50 3.49 -1.15
CA PHE A 41 3.12 2.20 -1.47
C PHE A 41 3.60 2.08 -2.92
N ASN A 42 3.06 2.89 -3.84
CA ASN A 42 3.43 2.88 -5.25
C ASN A 42 4.37 4.02 -5.65
N CYS A 43 4.90 4.79 -4.70
CA CYS A 43 5.85 5.86 -5.00
C CYS A 43 7.26 5.31 -5.28
N SER A 44 8.05 6.10 -6.01
CA SER A 44 9.43 5.76 -6.37
C SER A 44 10.30 5.51 -5.13
N LYS A 45 10.14 6.32 -4.08
CA LYS A 45 10.90 6.19 -2.82
C LYS A 45 10.63 4.88 -2.09
N TRP A 46 9.35 4.43 -2.06
CA TRP A 46 9.03 3.12 -1.49
C TRP A 46 9.72 1.99 -2.25
N PHE A 47 9.65 2.03 -3.57
CA PHE A 47 10.30 1.04 -4.42
C PHE A 47 11.81 0.98 -4.21
N LEU A 48 12.48 2.13 -4.24
CA LEU A 48 13.93 2.23 -4.05
C LEU A 48 14.37 1.75 -2.66
N ALA A 49 13.66 2.14 -1.60
CA ALA A 49 13.94 1.66 -0.25
C ALA A 49 13.73 0.14 -0.12
N ALA A 50 12.72 -0.40 -0.79
CA ALA A 50 12.41 -1.83 -0.75
C ALA A 50 13.43 -2.69 -1.51
N ILE A 51 13.93 -2.26 -2.66
CA ILE A 51 15.00 -3.00 -3.36
C ILE A 51 16.32 -2.97 -2.60
N ALA A 52 16.60 -1.89 -1.86
CA ALA A 52 17.77 -1.83 -0.99
C ALA A 52 17.68 -2.81 0.21
N LEU A 53 16.46 -3.11 0.67
CA LEU A 53 16.21 -4.09 1.74
C LEU A 53 16.43 -5.53 1.30
N TYR A 54 16.20 -5.84 0.01
CA TYR A 54 16.26 -7.19 -0.55
C TYR A 54 17.26 -7.24 -1.73
N PRO A 55 18.58 -7.22 -1.46
CA PRO A 55 19.61 -7.18 -2.50
C PRO A 55 19.67 -8.43 -3.38
N GLU A 56 19.02 -9.53 -2.96
CA GLU A 56 18.87 -10.74 -3.77
C GLU A 56 17.85 -10.62 -4.90
N LEU A 57 17.03 -9.56 -4.89
CA LEU A 57 16.05 -9.28 -5.93
C LEU A 57 16.59 -8.24 -6.90
N SER A 58 16.54 -8.53 -8.18
CA SER A 58 16.96 -7.60 -9.22
C SER A 58 15.81 -6.64 -9.59
N PRO A 59 15.99 -5.32 -9.56
CA PRO A 59 14.97 -4.38 -9.99
C PRO A 59 14.65 -4.56 -11.48
N LEU A 60 13.38 -4.43 -11.82
CA LEU A 60 12.84 -4.51 -13.17
C LEU A 60 11.69 -3.51 -13.30
N VAL A 61 12.00 -2.29 -13.69
CA VAL A 61 10.99 -1.26 -13.89
C VAL A 61 10.72 -1.11 -15.39
N LEU A 62 9.51 -1.47 -15.82
CA LEU A 62 9.07 -1.28 -17.18
C LEU A 62 8.39 0.09 -17.29
N ILE A 63 8.75 0.88 -18.28
CA ILE A 63 8.19 2.20 -18.49
C ILE A 63 7.59 2.33 -19.88
N ALA A 64 6.55 3.15 -19.99
CA ALA A 64 5.95 3.59 -21.24
C ALA A 64 6.18 5.08 -21.41
N ARG A 65 6.64 5.49 -22.61
CA ARG A 65 6.80 6.89 -22.99
C ARG A 65 5.98 7.23 -24.21
N ARG A 66 5.42 8.43 -24.21
CA ARG A 66 4.87 9.07 -25.40
C ARG A 66 5.81 10.25 -25.76
N GLY A 67 6.67 10.04 -26.77
CA GLY A 67 7.78 10.96 -27.01
C GLY A 67 8.74 11.02 -25.82
N ALA A 68 9.00 12.21 -25.29
CA ALA A 68 9.84 12.40 -24.10
C ALA A 68 9.08 12.24 -22.76
N THR A 69 7.73 12.13 -22.79
CA THR A 69 6.90 12.10 -21.59
C THR A 69 6.78 10.70 -21.03
N LEU A 70 7.08 10.51 -19.74
CA LEU A 70 6.77 9.27 -19.01
C LEU A 70 5.26 9.18 -18.84
N SER A 71 4.65 8.14 -19.40
CA SER A 71 3.21 7.92 -19.42
C SER A 71 2.76 6.69 -18.62
N GLY A 72 3.69 5.79 -18.30
CA GLY A 72 3.39 4.63 -17.47
C GLY A 72 4.61 4.01 -16.82
N VAL A 73 4.39 3.35 -15.66
CA VAL A 73 5.41 2.63 -14.88
C VAL A 73 4.84 1.32 -14.36
N PHE A 74 5.57 0.23 -14.55
CA PHE A 74 5.27 -1.07 -13.98
C PHE A 74 6.46 -1.52 -13.12
N PRO A 75 6.39 -1.32 -11.79
CA PRO A 75 7.52 -1.51 -10.88
C PRO A 75 7.61 -2.96 -10.41
N LEU A 76 8.48 -3.73 -11.01
CA LEU A 76 8.70 -5.13 -10.71
C LEU A 76 10.09 -5.36 -10.15
N VAL A 77 10.27 -6.51 -9.52
CA VAL A 77 11.55 -7.13 -9.19
C VAL A 77 11.58 -8.55 -9.73
N VAL A 78 12.76 -9.05 -10.06
CA VAL A 78 12.98 -10.43 -10.51
C VAL A 78 13.61 -11.22 -9.37
N ASP A 79 12.97 -12.32 -9.01
CA ASP A 79 13.53 -13.37 -8.21
C ASP A 79 14.08 -14.47 -9.13
N SER A 80 15.40 -14.45 -9.35
CA SER A 80 16.05 -15.39 -10.28
C SER A 80 16.04 -16.84 -9.78
N ARG A 81 15.88 -17.04 -8.46
CA ARG A 81 15.79 -18.40 -7.88
C ARG A 81 14.45 -19.05 -8.20
N GLU A 82 13.41 -18.24 -8.24
CA GLU A 82 12.04 -18.70 -8.55
C GLU A 82 11.67 -18.54 -10.03
N GLY A 83 12.53 -17.92 -10.84
CA GLY A 83 12.21 -17.58 -12.23
C GLY A 83 10.99 -16.65 -12.33
N THR A 84 10.80 -15.75 -11.37
CA THR A 84 9.57 -15.00 -11.21
C THR A 84 9.82 -13.50 -11.23
N ALA A 85 9.08 -12.75 -12.05
CA ALA A 85 8.92 -11.31 -11.87
C ALA A 85 7.68 -11.02 -11.02
N ARG A 86 7.79 -10.08 -10.09
CA ARG A 86 6.71 -9.75 -9.17
C ARG A 86 6.81 -8.31 -8.67
N PHE A 87 5.75 -7.78 -8.10
CA PHE A 87 5.87 -6.57 -7.31
C PHE A 87 6.82 -6.80 -6.13
N GLN A 88 7.61 -5.79 -5.80
CA GLN A 88 8.32 -5.81 -4.52
C GLN A 88 7.30 -5.86 -3.38
N GLY A 89 7.48 -6.74 -2.40
CA GLY A 89 6.46 -7.01 -1.38
C GLY A 89 6.73 -6.34 -0.02
N ALA A 90 7.80 -5.54 0.12
CA ALA A 90 8.22 -5.00 1.40
C ALA A 90 7.14 -4.12 2.04
N TRP A 91 6.41 -4.67 3.00
CA TRP A 91 5.44 -3.96 3.86
C TRP A 91 4.36 -3.15 3.12
N SER A 92 4.32 -3.25 1.79
CA SER A 92 3.39 -2.54 0.91
C SER A 92 2.02 -3.23 0.81
N ALA A 93 1.04 -2.50 0.31
CA ALA A 93 -0.27 -3.02 -0.05
C ALA A 93 -0.73 -2.41 -1.37
N TYR A 94 -1.55 -3.17 -2.10
CA TYR A 94 -2.21 -2.72 -3.32
C TYR A 94 -1.25 -2.17 -4.37
N PRO A 95 -0.20 -2.96 -4.75
CA PRO A 95 0.66 -2.57 -5.84
C PRO A 95 -0.11 -2.59 -7.17
N ASP A 96 0.27 -1.69 -8.09
CA ASP A 96 -0.42 -1.57 -9.38
C ASP A 96 0.52 -1.10 -10.49
N ILE A 97 0.06 -1.24 -11.74
CA ILE A 97 0.63 -0.53 -12.88
C ILE A 97 0.17 0.93 -12.79
N LEU A 98 1.10 1.85 -12.88
CA LEU A 98 0.82 3.26 -12.97
C LEU A 98 0.68 3.66 -14.43
N ALA A 99 -0.40 4.33 -14.75
CA ALA A 99 -0.65 4.87 -16.07
C ALA A 99 -1.21 6.29 -15.96
N ASP A 100 -0.87 7.14 -16.91
CA ASP A 100 -1.39 8.50 -16.94
C ASP A 100 -2.93 8.47 -17.00
N ALA A 101 -3.57 9.18 -16.09
CA ALA A 101 -5.03 9.21 -15.92
C ALA A 101 -5.70 7.81 -15.88
N ASP A 102 -4.95 6.77 -15.43
CA ASP A 102 -5.36 5.35 -15.46
C ASP A 102 -5.73 4.83 -16.86
N ASP A 103 -5.04 5.30 -17.88
CA ASP A 103 -5.23 4.88 -19.26
C ASP A 103 -5.01 3.37 -19.42
N CYS A 104 -6.05 2.69 -19.88
CA CYS A 104 -6.04 1.24 -20.05
C CYS A 104 -5.08 0.79 -21.17
N GLU A 105 -4.89 1.57 -22.23
CA GLU A 105 -3.98 1.25 -23.34
C GLU A 105 -2.53 1.22 -22.87
N ILE A 106 -2.14 2.19 -22.03
CA ILE A 106 -0.80 2.23 -21.42
C ILE A 106 -0.59 1.01 -20.52
N SER A 107 -1.55 0.73 -19.63
CA SER A 107 -1.48 -0.41 -18.72
C SER A 107 -1.46 -1.74 -19.45
N ARG A 108 -2.29 -1.90 -20.50
CA ARG A 108 -2.32 -3.05 -21.40
C ARG A 108 -0.98 -3.25 -22.10
N GLY A 109 -0.41 -2.17 -22.64
CA GLY A 109 0.87 -2.21 -23.32
C GLY A 109 2.02 -2.60 -22.40
N LEU A 110 2.07 -2.05 -21.17
CA LEU A 110 3.08 -2.42 -20.15
C LEU A 110 2.95 -3.89 -19.75
N LEU A 111 1.74 -4.38 -19.50
CA LEU A 111 1.52 -5.78 -19.18
C LEU A 111 1.91 -6.70 -20.34
N ASN A 112 1.51 -6.36 -21.56
CA ASN A 112 1.91 -7.11 -22.77
C ASN A 112 3.44 -7.10 -22.96
N TYR A 113 4.10 -5.97 -22.72
CA TYR A 113 5.55 -5.85 -22.77
C TYR A 113 6.23 -6.72 -21.69
N ALA A 114 5.69 -6.79 -20.48
CA ALA A 114 6.17 -7.71 -19.46
C ALA A 114 6.04 -9.19 -19.84
N LEU A 115 4.98 -9.54 -20.58
CA LEU A 115 4.70 -10.91 -21.01
C LEU A 115 5.35 -11.29 -22.32
N SER A 116 6.05 -10.38 -23.01
CA SER A 116 6.72 -10.67 -24.27
C SER A 116 7.88 -11.66 -24.08
N SER A 117 8.12 -12.50 -25.11
CA SER A 117 9.19 -13.49 -25.13
C SER A 117 10.59 -12.88 -24.93
N LYS A 118 11.52 -13.63 -24.35
CA LYS A 118 12.92 -13.25 -24.05
C LYS A 118 13.07 -12.39 -22.78
N ARG A 119 12.48 -12.81 -21.68
CA ARG A 119 12.72 -12.24 -20.35
C ARG A 119 13.63 -13.14 -19.52
N SER A 120 14.22 -12.58 -18.48
CA SER A 120 15.02 -13.32 -17.49
C SER A 120 14.18 -14.08 -16.47
N TYR A 121 12.86 -14.17 -16.68
CA TYR A 121 11.90 -14.85 -15.83
C TYR A 121 10.89 -15.62 -16.67
N GLU A 122 10.27 -16.64 -16.08
CA GLU A 122 9.32 -17.55 -16.73
C GLU A 122 7.85 -17.19 -16.46
N LYS A 123 7.61 -16.50 -15.35
CA LYS A 123 6.26 -16.12 -14.92
C LYS A 123 6.23 -14.74 -14.26
N LEU A 124 5.08 -14.11 -14.36
CA LEU A 124 4.74 -12.87 -13.68
C LEU A 124 3.73 -13.16 -12.56
N LEU A 125 4.07 -12.81 -11.33
CA LEU A 125 3.24 -13.04 -10.15
C LEU A 125 2.86 -11.71 -9.50
N LEU A 126 1.62 -11.27 -9.74
CA LEU A 126 1.06 -10.05 -9.20
C LEU A 126 0.24 -10.37 -7.95
N ARG A 127 0.81 -10.10 -6.78
CA ARG A 127 0.20 -10.44 -5.48
C ARG A 127 -0.48 -9.21 -4.85
N ARG A 128 -1.55 -9.47 -4.08
CA ARG A 128 -2.24 -8.48 -3.23
C ARG A 128 -2.77 -7.28 -4.02
N ILE A 129 -3.17 -7.55 -5.26
CA ILE A 129 -3.75 -6.54 -6.14
C ILE A 129 -5.25 -6.41 -5.90
N ARG A 130 -5.78 -5.23 -6.15
CA ARG A 130 -7.23 -4.94 -6.05
C ARG A 130 -7.96 -5.39 -7.32
N PRO A 131 -9.25 -5.75 -7.24
CA PRO A 131 -10.03 -6.14 -8.41
C PRO A 131 -10.25 -4.99 -9.41
N ASP A 132 -10.19 -3.75 -8.95
CA ASP A 132 -10.32 -2.52 -9.75
C ASP A 132 -8.96 -1.94 -10.22
N SER A 133 -7.85 -2.68 -10.00
CA SER A 133 -6.50 -2.26 -10.38
C SER A 133 -6.29 -2.19 -11.89
N ASN A 134 -5.31 -1.38 -12.30
CA ASN A 134 -4.86 -1.31 -13.69
C ASN A 134 -4.30 -2.66 -14.17
N CYS A 135 -3.71 -3.47 -13.27
CA CYS A 135 -3.27 -4.83 -13.59
C CYS A 135 -4.43 -5.72 -14.06
N ILE A 136 -5.57 -5.70 -13.36
CA ILE A 136 -6.75 -6.50 -13.73
C ILE A 136 -7.40 -5.96 -14.99
N ARG A 137 -7.53 -4.64 -15.12
CA ARG A 137 -8.07 -3.99 -16.34
C ARG A 137 -7.23 -4.35 -17.56
N ALA A 138 -5.91 -4.26 -17.46
CA ALA A 138 -4.97 -4.63 -18.51
C ALA A 138 -5.07 -6.13 -18.87
N ALA A 139 -5.16 -7.01 -17.87
CA ALA A 139 -5.30 -8.45 -18.11
C ALA A 139 -6.62 -8.80 -18.82
N ARG A 140 -7.72 -8.14 -18.47
CA ARG A 140 -9.01 -8.27 -19.19
C ARG A 140 -8.89 -7.77 -20.62
N ALA A 141 -8.31 -6.59 -20.84
CA ALA A 141 -8.11 -6.00 -22.17
C ALA A 141 -7.20 -6.84 -23.07
N LEU A 142 -6.34 -7.70 -22.51
CA LEU A 142 -5.53 -8.68 -23.23
C LEU A 142 -6.23 -10.05 -23.40
N GLY A 143 -7.45 -10.22 -22.89
CA GLY A 143 -8.17 -11.50 -22.93
C GLY A 143 -7.56 -12.59 -22.04
N LEU A 144 -6.69 -12.22 -21.08
CA LEU A 144 -6.08 -13.15 -20.13
C LEU A 144 -7.04 -13.54 -19.00
N ILE A 145 -8.06 -12.72 -18.77
CA ILE A 145 -9.16 -12.94 -17.82
C ILE A 145 -10.45 -12.62 -18.59
N GLY A 146 -11.43 -13.52 -18.59
CA GLY A 146 -12.75 -13.25 -19.13
C GLY A 146 -13.49 -12.14 -18.37
N GLU A 147 -14.47 -11.50 -18.98
CA GLU A 147 -15.22 -10.40 -18.34
C GLU A 147 -15.90 -10.85 -17.05
N ASP A 148 -16.53 -12.02 -17.05
CA ASP A 148 -17.25 -12.60 -15.91
C ASP A 148 -16.37 -13.50 -15.02
N ASP A 149 -15.12 -13.75 -15.42
CA ASP A 149 -14.22 -14.60 -14.64
C ASP A 149 -13.77 -13.90 -13.36
N PRO A 150 -13.64 -14.65 -12.24
CA PRO A 150 -13.00 -14.13 -11.05
C PRO A 150 -11.56 -13.74 -11.35
N PRO A 151 -11.11 -12.53 -10.96
CA PRO A 151 -9.80 -12.02 -11.37
C PRO A 151 -8.63 -12.72 -10.66
N PHE A 152 -8.89 -13.41 -9.56
CA PHE A 152 -7.86 -13.96 -8.68
C PHE A 152 -7.86 -15.49 -8.65
N LEU A 153 -6.71 -16.04 -8.29
CA LEU A 153 -6.60 -17.45 -7.90
C LEU A 153 -7.40 -17.67 -6.61
N PRO A 154 -8.32 -18.64 -6.53
CA PRO A 154 -9.21 -18.81 -5.37
C PRO A 154 -8.50 -18.89 -4.01
N ARG A 155 -7.33 -19.56 -3.96
CA ARG A 155 -6.53 -19.72 -2.74
C ARG A 155 -5.74 -18.46 -2.34
N SER A 156 -5.69 -17.45 -3.20
CA SER A 156 -4.98 -16.20 -2.95
C SER A 156 -5.91 -15.07 -2.49
N ILE A 157 -7.20 -15.34 -2.36
CA ILE A 157 -8.18 -14.32 -2.01
C ILE A 157 -8.09 -14.03 -0.53
N GLU A 158 -7.84 -12.77 -0.21
CA GLU A 158 -7.82 -12.23 1.14
C GLU A 158 -8.88 -11.13 1.27
N ALA A 159 -9.63 -11.17 2.38
CA ALA A 159 -10.60 -10.13 2.68
C ALA A 159 -9.91 -8.90 3.28
N CYS A 160 -10.13 -7.74 2.68
CA CYS A 160 -9.73 -6.44 3.22
C CYS A 160 -10.94 -5.68 3.73
N TYR A 161 -10.82 -5.11 4.91
CA TYR A 161 -11.89 -4.40 5.59
C TYR A 161 -11.67 -2.88 5.46
N TYR A 162 -12.76 -2.15 5.23
CA TYR A 162 -12.70 -0.70 5.20
C TYR A 162 -13.95 -0.03 5.74
N ALA A 163 -13.79 1.18 6.24
CA ALA A 163 -14.85 2.09 6.61
C ALA A 163 -15.11 3.06 5.46
N SER A 164 -16.33 3.10 4.92
CA SER A 164 -16.76 4.19 4.02
C SER A 164 -17.00 5.44 4.85
N LEU A 165 -16.43 6.57 4.40
CA LEU A 165 -16.46 7.86 5.07
C LEU A 165 -17.14 8.94 4.22
N GLU A 166 -17.66 8.60 3.04
CA GLU A 166 -18.23 9.52 2.05
C GLU A 166 -19.33 10.44 2.62
N GLN A 167 -20.06 9.97 3.63
CA GLN A 167 -21.12 10.74 4.28
C GLN A 167 -20.66 11.42 5.57
N GLY A 168 -19.37 11.44 5.83
CA GLY A 168 -18.75 12.11 6.96
C GLY A 168 -18.80 11.31 8.28
N TYR A 169 -18.15 11.87 9.28
CA TYR A 169 -17.89 11.18 10.55
C TYR A 169 -19.16 10.84 11.34
N GLU A 170 -20.11 11.74 11.47
CA GLU A 170 -21.34 11.50 12.24
C GLU A 170 -22.17 10.38 11.61
N HIS A 171 -22.32 10.38 10.28
CA HIS A 171 -23.00 9.29 9.60
C HIS A 171 -22.28 7.95 9.82
N TYR A 172 -20.97 7.93 9.60
CA TYR A 172 -20.16 6.73 9.82
C TYR A 172 -20.35 6.18 11.24
N MET A 173 -20.23 7.01 12.27
CA MET A 173 -20.39 6.55 13.65
C MET A 173 -21.83 6.07 13.94
N ASN A 174 -22.84 6.70 13.36
CA ASN A 174 -24.24 6.25 13.52
C ASN A 174 -24.50 4.88 12.93
N THR A 175 -23.76 4.46 11.89
CA THR A 175 -23.83 3.10 11.32
C THR A 175 -23.09 2.05 12.18
N ARG A 176 -22.29 2.45 13.16
CA ARG A 176 -21.58 1.52 14.05
C ARG A 176 -22.50 0.99 15.14
N SER A 177 -22.14 -0.17 15.69
CA SER A 177 -22.89 -0.78 16.78
C SER A 177 -22.99 0.16 17.98
N ARG A 178 -24.11 0.08 18.70
CA ARG A 178 -24.29 0.84 19.96
C ARG A 178 -23.15 0.55 20.95
N ASN A 179 -22.67 -0.69 20.99
CA ASN A 179 -21.59 -1.12 21.86
C ASN A 179 -20.27 -0.41 21.50
N LEU A 180 -19.90 -0.33 20.22
CA LEU A 180 -18.70 0.39 19.80
C LEU A 180 -18.80 1.87 20.18
N ARG A 181 -19.92 2.54 19.87
CA ARG A 181 -20.10 3.96 20.18
C ARG A 181 -19.99 4.23 21.67
N HIS A 182 -20.68 3.46 22.50
CA HIS A 182 -20.63 3.60 23.95
C HIS A 182 -19.22 3.36 24.50
N ASN A 183 -18.54 2.31 24.03
CA ASN A 183 -17.17 2.01 24.43
C ASN A 183 -16.21 3.13 24.01
N MET A 184 -16.36 3.71 22.82
CA MET A 184 -15.52 4.83 22.40
C MET A 184 -15.70 6.05 23.29
N THR A 185 -16.94 6.45 23.57
CA THR A 185 -17.22 7.57 24.51
C THR A 185 -16.57 7.31 25.87
N ARG A 186 -16.72 6.09 26.43
CA ARG A 186 -16.11 5.71 27.71
C ARG A 186 -14.59 5.79 27.69
N VAL A 187 -13.96 5.27 26.63
CA VAL A 187 -12.49 5.26 26.46
C VAL A 187 -11.97 6.69 26.32
N GLN A 188 -12.61 7.52 25.52
CA GLN A 188 -12.23 8.92 25.34
C GLN A 188 -12.37 9.72 26.64
N ASN A 189 -13.48 9.57 27.36
CA ASN A 189 -13.69 10.25 28.66
C ASN A 189 -12.66 9.80 29.71
N LYS A 190 -12.28 8.51 29.69
CA LYS A 190 -11.22 7.99 30.56
C LYS A 190 -9.87 8.60 30.21
N ALA A 191 -9.48 8.56 28.93
CA ALA A 191 -8.22 9.13 28.44
C ALA A 191 -8.11 10.61 28.78
N SER A 192 -9.17 11.40 28.53
CA SER A 192 -9.21 12.83 28.87
C SER A 192 -9.02 13.10 30.37
N ARG A 193 -9.66 12.30 31.25
CA ARG A 193 -9.49 12.44 32.70
C ARG A 193 -8.10 12.10 33.18
N GLU A 194 -7.43 11.16 32.50
CA GLU A 194 -6.06 10.76 32.80
C GLU A 194 -5.02 11.62 32.08
N GLY A 195 -5.45 12.69 31.36
CA GLY A 195 -4.54 13.62 30.71
C GLY A 195 -3.92 13.09 29.39
N VAL A 196 -4.49 12.04 28.80
CA VAL A 196 -4.02 11.52 27.50
C VAL A 196 -4.81 12.17 26.38
N ALA A 197 -4.10 12.84 25.46
CA ALA A 197 -4.66 13.46 24.28
C ALA A 197 -4.25 12.73 23.00
N ALA A 198 -5.17 12.63 22.03
CA ALA A 198 -4.86 12.17 20.69
C ALA A 198 -4.67 13.34 19.74
N THR A 199 -3.57 13.36 18.99
CA THR A 199 -3.24 14.41 18.02
C THR A 199 -2.66 13.79 16.74
N GLU A 200 -2.64 14.54 15.65
CA GLU A 200 -1.81 14.25 14.49
C GLU A 200 -0.48 14.97 14.65
N LEU A 201 0.62 14.29 14.42
CA LEU A 201 1.93 14.90 14.33
C LEU A 201 2.16 15.43 12.91
N THR A 202 2.77 16.59 12.80
CA THR A 202 3.12 17.20 11.51
C THR A 202 4.62 17.47 11.41
N PRO A 203 5.18 17.58 10.17
CA PRO A 203 6.60 17.90 10.00
C PRO A 203 7.05 19.25 10.59
N GLY A 204 6.11 20.14 10.92
CA GLY A 204 6.40 21.39 11.61
C GLY A 204 6.45 21.29 13.14
N GLU A 205 5.91 20.19 13.70
CA GLU A 205 5.83 19.98 15.16
C GLU A 205 6.92 19.04 15.66
N ILE A 206 7.37 18.12 14.83
CA ILE A 206 8.47 17.20 15.14
C ILE A 206 9.50 17.17 14.01
N ASP A 207 10.76 16.92 14.36
CA ASP A 207 11.78 16.63 13.36
C ASP A 207 11.46 15.30 12.66
N PRO A 208 11.26 15.28 11.34
CA PRO A 208 10.97 14.07 10.59
C PRO A 208 12.01 12.95 10.79
N SER A 209 13.27 13.31 11.03
CA SER A 209 14.36 12.33 11.26
C SER A 209 14.20 11.53 12.55
N THR A 210 13.45 12.04 13.52
CA THR A 210 13.18 11.35 14.81
C THR A 210 12.03 10.35 14.74
N LEU A 211 11.19 10.46 13.72
CA LEU A 211 9.98 9.63 13.60
C LEU A 211 10.25 8.12 13.53
N PRO A 212 11.29 7.62 12.82
CA PRO A 212 11.59 6.18 12.80
C PRO A 212 11.93 5.63 14.18
N GLU A 213 12.77 6.30 14.95
CA GLU A 213 13.14 5.86 16.31
C GLU A 213 11.94 5.90 17.25
N LEU A 214 11.15 6.99 17.22
CA LEU A 214 9.92 7.12 17.99
C LEU A 214 8.95 5.97 17.67
N PHE A 215 8.71 5.70 16.39
CA PHE A 215 7.84 4.62 15.96
C PHE A 215 8.37 3.25 16.41
N MET A 216 9.65 2.96 16.18
CA MET A 216 10.23 1.67 16.53
C MET A 216 10.21 1.42 18.04
N SER A 217 10.54 2.43 18.86
CA SER A 217 10.53 2.27 20.32
C SER A 217 9.14 1.91 20.85
N LEU A 218 8.09 2.58 20.36
CA LEU A 218 6.70 2.30 20.74
C LEU A 218 6.19 0.98 20.15
N HIS A 219 6.63 0.62 18.94
CA HIS A 219 6.26 -0.64 18.31
C HIS A 219 6.88 -1.83 19.05
N PHE A 220 8.17 -1.74 19.42
CA PHE A 220 8.85 -2.79 20.20
C PHE A 220 8.30 -2.90 21.62
N SER A 221 7.93 -1.79 22.25
CA SER A 221 7.24 -1.82 23.54
C SER A 221 5.97 -2.68 23.48
N ARG A 222 5.20 -2.57 22.40
CA ARG A 222 3.95 -3.33 22.22
C ARG A 222 4.15 -4.77 21.79
N PHE A 223 5.05 -5.04 20.85
CA PHE A 223 5.15 -6.34 20.16
C PHE A 223 6.39 -7.15 20.54
N GLY A 224 7.26 -6.57 21.37
CA GLY A 224 8.55 -7.17 21.72
C GLY A 224 9.57 -7.11 20.59
N GLU A 225 10.75 -7.64 20.86
CA GLU A 225 11.87 -7.62 19.91
C GLU A 225 11.74 -8.62 18.74
N GLN A 226 10.77 -9.53 18.79
CA GLN A 226 10.56 -10.55 17.76
C GLN A 226 9.74 -10.03 16.57
N THR A 227 9.41 -8.75 16.55
CA THR A 227 8.70 -8.16 15.41
C THR A 227 9.54 -8.22 14.14
N VAL A 228 8.88 -8.56 13.03
CA VAL A 228 9.49 -8.58 11.69
C VAL A 228 10.05 -7.22 11.25
N LEU A 229 9.63 -6.11 11.87
CA LEU A 229 10.16 -4.78 11.58
C LEU A 229 11.58 -4.55 12.11
N ARG A 230 12.08 -5.41 13.00
CA ARG A 230 13.45 -5.27 13.52
C ARG A 230 14.51 -5.34 12.43
N SER A 231 14.37 -6.26 11.48
CA SER A 231 15.27 -6.39 10.33
C SER A 231 15.11 -5.27 9.28
N SER A 232 14.10 -4.41 9.46
CA SER A 232 13.75 -3.36 8.50
C SER A 232 14.14 -1.96 8.97
N ARG A 233 15.02 -1.84 9.97
CA ARG A 233 15.39 -0.55 10.58
C ARG A 233 15.87 0.44 9.52
N MET A 234 16.84 0.07 8.70
CA MET A 234 17.39 0.94 7.64
C MET A 234 16.33 1.36 6.62
N PHE A 235 15.40 0.46 6.26
CA PHE A 235 14.26 0.78 5.41
C PHE A 235 13.36 1.85 6.05
N LEU A 236 13.06 1.72 7.34
CA LEU A 236 12.23 2.68 8.07
C LEU A 236 12.91 4.04 8.21
N GLU A 237 14.21 4.06 8.55
CA GLU A 237 15.01 5.27 8.70
C GLU A 237 15.13 6.05 7.38
N THR A 238 15.19 5.36 6.26
CA THR A 238 15.27 5.98 4.94
C THR A 238 13.91 6.50 4.48
N LEU A 239 12.84 5.71 4.69
CA LEU A 239 11.55 5.93 4.04
C LEU A 239 10.61 6.82 4.84
N LEU A 240 10.49 6.60 6.17
CA LEU A 240 9.47 7.29 6.96
C LEU A 240 9.63 8.80 6.98
N PRO A 241 10.84 9.38 7.14
CA PRO A 241 11.02 10.83 7.10
C PRO A 241 10.55 11.44 5.78
N ALA A 242 10.92 10.80 4.66
CA ALA A 242 10.56 11.27 3.33
C ALA A 242 9.04 11.25 3.09
N LEU A 243 8.37 10.14 3.40
CA LEU A 243 6.93 10.02 3.26
C LEU A 243 6.17 10.97 4.19
N PHE A 244 6.71 11.23 5.37
CA PHE A 244 6.12 12.15 6.33
C PHE A 244 6.18 13.61 5.84
N VAL A 245 7.33 14.05 5.37
CA VAL A 245 7.52 15.38 4.78
C VAL A 245 6.64 15.60 3.55
N GLU A 246 6.55 14.58 2.69
CA GLU A 246 5.71 14.63 1.48
C GLU A 246 4.21 14.43 1.75
N ARG A 247 3.83 14.27 3.00
CA ARG A 247 2.43 14.00 3.40
C ARG A 247 1.83 12.76 2.72
N ARG A 248 2.67 11.80 2.31
CA ARG A 248 2.24 10.48 1.83
C ARG A 248 1.97 9.51 2.96
N MET A 249 2.41 9.85 4.16
CA MET A 249 2.13 9.17 5.41
C MET A 249 1.70 10.19 6.45
N ARG A 250 0.80 9.76 7.34
CA ARG A 250 0.31 10.51 8.49
C ARG A 250 0.68 9.77 9.77
N ALA A 251 1.01 10.50 10.79
CA ALA A 251 1.34 9.98 12.11
C ALA A 251 0.34 10.51 13.14
N PHE A 252 -0.39 9.62 13.80
CA PHE A 252 -1.31 9.92 14.88
C PHE A 252 -0.68 9.51 16.19
N ALA A 253 -0.66 10.38 17.17
CA ALA A 253 0.00 10.17 18.45
C ALA A 253 -0.99 10.22 19.61
N LEU A 254 -0.68 9.48 20.67
CA LEU A 254 -1.21 9.72 22.02
C LEU A 254 -0.12 10.39 22.84
N VAL A 255 -0.45 11.54 23.40
CA VAL A 255 0.46 12.35 24.21
C VAL A 255 0.01 12.31 25.66
N PHE A 256 0.94 12.06 26.56
CA PHE A 256 0.76 12.04 28.00
C PHE A 256 1.96 12.68 28.68
N ASN A 257 1.76 13.70 29.52
CA ASN A 257 2.81 14.48 30.17
C ASN A 257 3.91 14.94 29.17
N ASP A 258 3.48 15.55 28.06
CA ASP A 258 4.33 16.05 26.96
C ASP A 258 5.19 14.98 26.26
N LYS A 259 4.90 13.70 26.48
CA LYS A 259 5.57 12.57 25.83
C LYS A 259 4.61 11.84 24.90
N THR A 260 5.12 11.43 23.74
CA THR A 260 4.40 10.51 22.87
C THR A 260 4.47 9.09 23.44
N VAL A 261 3.33 8.59 23.89
CA VAL A 261 3.20 7.26 24.53
C VAL A 261 2.49 6.24 23.63
N GLY A 262 2.00 6.67 22.47
CA GLY A 262 1.41 5.82 21.45
C GLY A 262 1.49 6.48 20.08
N ILE A 263 1.64 5.68 19.02
CA ILE A 263 1.71 6.16 17.64
C ILE A 263 0.99 5.20 16.71
N HIS A 264 0.35 5.75 15.68
CA HIS A 264 -0.23 5.02 14.57
C HIS A 264 0.18 5.70 13.27
N LEU A 265 0.85 4.95 12.39
CA LEU A 265 1.22 5.39 11.07
C LEU A 265 0.16 4.91 10.07
N ALA A 266 -0.32 5.84 9.27
CA ALA A 266 -1.31 5.58 8.23
C ALA A 266 -0.83 6.15 6.88
N MET A 267 -0.97 5.38 5.81
CA MET A 267 -0.50 5.69 4.48
C MET A 267 -1.60 6.34 3.65
N ILE A 268 -1.23 7.31 2.81
CA ILE A 268 -2.18 7.99 1.93
C ILE A 268 -2.44 7.13 0.69
N GLY A 269 -3.71 6.82 0.45
CA GLY A 269 -4.23 6.27 -0.80
C GLY A 269 -4.61 7.35 -1.81
N ALA A 270 -5.30 6.97 -2.87
CA ALA A 270 -5.82 7.94 -3.85
C ALA A 270 -6.91 8.84 -3.25
N ASN A 271 -7.84 8.23 -2.53
CA ASN A 271 -8.94 8.89 -1.81
C ASN A 271 -9.22 8.16 -0.49
N SER A 272 -8.16 7.70 0.16
CA SER A 272 -8.26 6.89 1.38
C SER A 272 -7.08 7.12 2.31
N LEU A 273 -7.32 6.86 3.59
CA LEU A 273 -6.27 6.71 4.59
C LEU A 273 -6.15 5.20 4.93
N ILE A 274 -4.95 4.64 4.85
CA ILE A 274 -4.71 3.20 5.00
C ILE A 274 -3.93 2.97 6.29
N GLY A 275 -4.54 2.29 7.25
CA GLY A 275 -3.86 1.91 8.49
C GLY A 275 -2.66 1.02 8.19
N TRP A 276 -1.47 1.38 8.71
CA TRP A 276 -0.25 0.61 8.43
C TRP A 276 0.27 -0.10 9.66
N ASN A 277 0.75 0.65 10.65
CA ASN A 277 1.31 0.08 11.87
C ASN A 277 1.06 0.99 13.08
N ALA A 278 1.10 0.41 14.27
CA ALA A 278 0.93 1.14 15.51
C ALA A 278 1.82 0.57 16.62
N GLY A 279 2.16 1.41 17.58
CA GLY A 279 2.86 1.03 18.79
C GLY A 279 2.42 1.91 19.97
N PHE A 280 2.59 1.43 21.21
CA PHE A 280 2.29 2.20 22.41
C PHE A 280 2.96 1.55 23.64
N THR A 281 3.16 2.35 24.68
CA THR A 281 3.72 1.89 25.96
C THR A 281 2.67 1.16 26.79
N ASP A 282 3.11 0.27 27.68
CA ASP A 282 2.24 -0.42 28.62
C ASP A 282 1.58 0.53 29.64
N GLU A 283 2.17 1.69 29.89
CA GLU A 283 1.67 2.72 30.78
C GLU A 283 0.21 3.12 30.50
N ILE A 284 -0.15 3.17 29.22
CA ILE A 284 -1.50 3.54 28.76
C ILE A 284 -2.33 2.33 28.29
N ALA A 285 -1.90 1.10 28.50
CA ALA A 285 -2.59 -0.09 28.00
C ALA A 285 -4.07 -0.17 28.46
N SER A 286 -4.35 0.28 29.71
CA SER A 286 -5.70 0.32 30.30
C SER A 286 -6.67 1.28 29.58
N LEU A 287 -6.14 2.18 28.73
CA LEU A 287 -6.89 3.18 27.96
C LEU A 287 -7.29 2.71 26.57
N SER A 288 -7.00 1.46 26.21
CA SER A 288 -7.26 0.95 24.85
C SER A 288 -6.61 1.82 23.76
N PRO A 289 -5.29 2.07 23.80
CA PRO A 289 -4.60 3.04 22.96
C PRO A 289 -4.79 2.80 21.46
N GLY A 290 -4.82 1.55 21.03
CA GLY A 290 -5.07 1.23 19.61
C GLY A 290 -6.45 1.71 19.12
N ARG A 291 -7.48 1.72 19.98
CA ARG A 291 -8.81 2.26 19.64
C ARG A 291 -8.81 3.79 19.58
N LEU A 292 -8.12 4.45 20.49
CA LEU A 292 -7.97 5.90 20.48
C LEU A 292 -7.25 6.39 19.22
N LEU A 293 -6.13 5.75 18.86
CA LEU A 293 -5.35 6.06 17.68
C LEU A 293 -6.15 5.82 16.38
N LEU A 294 -6.80 4.67 16.27
CA LEU A 294 -7.64 4.36 15.11
C LEU A 294 -8.81 5.35 14.97
N HIS A 295 -9.46 5.68 16.09
CA HIS A 295 -10.53 6.66 16.10
C HIS A 295 -10.06 8.05 15.65
N ALA A 296 -8.89 8.52 16.14
CA ALA A 296 -8.29 9.78 15.72
C ALA A 296 -8.01 9.80 14.22
N ALA A 297 -7.43 8.72 13.68
CA ALA A 297 -7.13 8.58 12.26
C ALA A 297 -8.40 8.60 11.39
N ILE A 298 -9.47 7.88 11.77
CA ILE A 298 -10.74 7.88 11.05
C ILE A 298 -11.40 9.27 11.09
N ARG A 299 -11.43 9.91 12.26
CA ARG A 299 -12.00 11.24 12.41
C ARG A 299 -11.28 12.26 11.52
N GLN A 300 -9.96 12.19 11.46
CA GLN A 300 -9.16 13.07 10.63
C GLN A 300 -9.36 12.78 9.14
N ALA A 301 -9.43 11.49 8.74
CA ALA A 301 -9.74 11.12 7.37
C ALA A 301 -11.08 11.71 6.90
N CYS A 302 -12.11 11.70 7.77
CA CYS A 302 -13.38 12.36 7.49
C CYS A 302 -13.23 13.89 7.37
N ALA A 303 -12.44 14.52 8.25
CA ALA A 303 -12.22 15.96 8.22
C ALA A 303 -11.51 16.41 6.93
N ASP A 304 -10.65 15.56 6.38
CA ASP A 304 -9.94 15.77 5.13
C ASP A 304 -10.79 15.44 3.89
N GLY A 305 -12.02 14.96 4.06
CA GLY A 305 -12.91 14.58 2.95
C GLY A 305 -12.50 13.30 2.24
N LEU A 306 -11.70 12.42 2.87
CA LEU A 306 -11.36 11.13 2.29
C LEU A 306 -12.57 10.20 2.28
N ALA A 307 -12.73 9.42 1.21
CA ALA A 307 -13.87 8.53 1.03
C ALA A 307 -13.81 7.28 1.91
N GLU A 308 -12.62 6.86 2.33
CA GLU A 308 -12.50 5.64 3.12
C GLU A 308 -11.30 5.65 4.09
N TYR A 309 -11.47 4.86 5.16
CA TYR A 309 -10.37 4.40 5.99
C TYR A 309 -10.18 2.88 5.78
N ASP A 310 -9.03 2.48 5.25
CA ASP A 310 -8.71 1.09 4.94
C ASP A 310 -8.02 0.43 6.14
N LEU A 311 -8.65 -0.61 6.69
CA LEU A 311 -8.15 -1.42 7.80
C LEU A 311 -7.24 -2.56 7.33
N ARG A 312 -7.08 -2.70 6.01
CA ARG A 312 -6.32 -3.75 5.34
C ARG A 312 -6.87 -5.18 5.59
N GLU A 313 -6.11 -6.14 5.11
CA GLU A 313 -6.32 -7.56 5.36
C GLU A 313 -5.98 -7.93 6.81
N GLY A 314 -6.45 -9.11 7.23
CA GLY A 314 -6.17 -9.68 8.56
C GLY A 314 -7.43 -10.06 9.30
N SER A 315 -7.30 -10.98 10.24
CA SER A 315 -8.41 -11.58 11.01
C SER A 315 -8.62 -10.94 12.38
N GLU A 316 -7.98 -9.81 12.66
CA GLU A 316 -8.07 -9.13 13.94
C GLU A 316 -9.51 -8.70 14.24
N SER A 317 -10.02 -9.13 15.39
CA SER A 317 -11.44 -8.98 15.78
C SER A 317 -11.93 -7.53 15.75
N TYR A 318 -11.06 -6.56 16.09
CA TYR A 318 -11.45 -5.15 16.09
C TYR A 318 -11.89 -4.63 14.71
N LYS A 319 -11.35 -5.21 13.61
CA LYS A 319 -11.71 -4.78 12.25
C LYS A 319 -13.19 -4.96 11.95
N SER A 320 -13.81 -6.00 12.52
CA SER A 320 -15.25 -6.23 12.37
C SER A 320 -16.10 -5.12 13.00
N ASP A 321 -15.64 -4.52 14.10
CA ASP A 321 -16.35 -3.42 14.77
C ASP A 321 -16.32 -2.13 13.93
N TRP A 322 -15.18 -1.86 13.27
CA TRP A 322 -14.91 -0.59 12.59
C TRP A 322 -15.28 -0.58 11.11
N ARG A 323 -15.30 -1.74 10.45
CA ARG A 323 -15.61 -1.83 9.02
C ARG A 323 -17.08 -1.49 8.72
N THR A 324 -17.30 -0.89 7.56
CA THR A 324 -18.61 -0.84 6.91
C THR A 324 -18.73 -1.87 5.79
N HIS A 325 -17.62 -2.13 5.11
CA HIS A 325 -17.56 -2.97 3.92
C HIS A 325 -16.35 -3.90 3.94
N THR A 326 -16.38 -4.85 3.01
CA THR A 326 -15.27 -5.77 2.74
C THR A 326 -15.03 -5.79 1.24
N ARG A 327 -13.76 -5.79 0.84
CA ARG A 327 -13.33 -6.06 -0.53
C ARG A 327 -12.36 -7.24 -0.53
N ASN A 328 -12.28 -7.96 -1.64
CA ASN A 328 -11.28 -8.99 -1.82
C ASN A 328 -10.07 -8.43 -2.56
N ILE A 329 -8.89 -8.82 -2.14
CA ILE A 329 -7.64 -8.72 -2.91
C ILE A 329 -7.16 -10.11 -3.24
N GLY A 330 -6.23 -10.22 -4.17
CA GLY A 330 -5.72 -11.55 -4.52
C GLY A 330 -4.50 -11.50 -5.42
N SER A 331 -4.19 -12.64 -6.00
CA SER A 331 -3.02 -12.80 -6.89
C SER A 331 -3.44 -13.22 -8.28
N LEU A 332 -2.71 -12.71 -9.27
CA LEU A 332 -2.77 -13.11 -10.66
C LEU A 332 -1.41 -13.68 -11.06
N GLU A 333 -1.38 -14.88 -11.59
CA GLU A 333 -0.17 -15.53 -12.09
C GLU A 333 -0.29 -15.73 -13.60
N LEU A 334 0.69 -15.23 -14.34
CA LEU A 334 0.74 -15.25 -15.80
C LEU A 334 2.06 -15.85 -16.27
N ALA A 335 2.02 -16.83 -17.19
CA ALA A 335 3.21 -17.32 -17.86
C ALA A 335 3.68 -16.35 -18.93
N ILE A 336 5.00 -16.33 -19.20
CA ILE A 336 5.53 -15.63 -20.37
C ILE A 336 4.89 -16.23 -21.63
N GLY A 337 4.52 -15.37 -22.58
CA GLY A 337 3.71 -15.74 -23.75
C GLY A 337 2.21 -15.58 -23.54
N GLY A 338 1.77 -14.97 -22.39
CA GLY A 338 0.40 -14.52 -22.19
C GLY A 338 -0.61 -15.60 -21.86
N ARG A 339 -0.23 -16.70 -21.21
CA ARG A 339 -1.16 -17.69 -20.69
C ARG A 339 -1.40 -17.48 -19.19
N ARG A 340 -2.65 -17.46 -18.76
CA ARG A 340 -3.00 -17.50 -17.34
C ARG A 340 -2.61 -18.87 -16.78
N LEU A 341 -1.79 -18.91 -15.74
CA LEU A 341 -1.50 -20.14 -15.03
C LEU A 341 -2.62 -20.40 -14.02
N ILE A 342 -3.50 -21.35 -14.35
CA ILE A 342 -4.41 -21.92 -13.38
C ILE A 342 -3.60 -22.99 -12.64
N VAL A 343 -3.06 -22.65 -11.47
CA VAL A 343 -2.31 -23.62 -10.66
C VAL A 343 -3.29 -24.65 -10.14
N GLY A 344 -3.23 -25.84 -10.74
CA GLY A 344 -3.80 -27.07 -10.18
C GLY A 344 -3.18 -27.34 -8.80
N SER A 345 -3.90 -28.04 -7.96
CA SER A 345 -3.69 -28.36 -6.55
C SER A 345 -2.34 -29.05 -6.23
N GLY A 346 -1.21 -28.36 -6.32
CA GLY A 346 0.03 -29.08 -6.06
C GLY A 346 1.33 -28.26 -6.01
N SER A 347 1.36 -27.11 -5.36
CA SER A 347 2.63 -26.53 -4.90
C SER A 347 2.39 -25.66 -3.68
N LEU A 348 2.70 -26.21 -2.54
CA LEU A 348 2.77 -25.55 -1.25
C LEU A 348 3.98 -24.60 -1.25
N PHE A 349 3.78 -23.32 -1.49
CA PHE A 349 4.68 -22.33 -0.92
C PHE A 349 4.18 -22.00 0.50
N LYS A 350 4.86 -22.60 1.48
CA LYS A 350 4.84 -22.13 2.86
C LYS A 350 5.49 -20.74 2.84
N ALA A 351 4.68 -19.69 2.79
CA ALA A 351 5.10 -18.43 3.36
C ALA A 351 5.13 -18.67 4.87
N GLU A 352 6.29 -18.77 5.46
CA GLU A 352 6.45 -18.60 6.90
C GLU A 352 6.05 -17.18 7.26
N VAL A 353 4.76 -17.03 7.52
CA VAL A 353 4.28 -15.95 8.41
C VAL A 353 4.45 -16.53 9.81
N THR A 354 5.63 -16.37 10.35
CA THR A 354 5.81 -16.53 11.81
C THR A 354 4.95 -15.46 12.48
N ARG A 355 4.06 -15.94 13.33
CA ARG A 355 3.11 -15.18 14.16
C ARG A 355 3.80 -14.15 15.03
#